data_5014f1e51d50c5845f6de3379973b620
#
_entry.id   5014f1e51d50c5845f6de3379973b620
#
_cell.length_a   1.000
_cell.length_b   1.000
_cell.length_c   1.000
_cell.angle_alpha   90.00
_cell.angle_beta   90.00
_cell.angle_gamma   90.00
#
_symmetry.space_group_name_H-M   'P 1'
#
loop_
_entity.id
_entity.type
_entity.pdbx_description
1 polymer ?
#
loop_
_entity_poly.entity_id
_entity_poly.type
_entity_poly.pdbx_seq_one_letter_code
_entity_poly.pdbx_strand_id
1 'polypeptide(L)'
;MTVASSNTTADEFLSGKLLIKQPRNGYRAGIDPVLLAASVNAKAKQTVLELGCGVGVASLCLGYRVPDLHLTGLEIQPALAQLAMENAQYNNIQMDVVTGDLAVLPQGLKSCQFDHVIANPPYF
;
A
#
# COMPACT_ATOMS: atom_id res chain seq x y z
N MET A 1 14.83 -8.77 0.67
CA MET A 1 14.52 -10.21 0.65
C MET A 1 13.05 -10.40 0.42
N THR A 2 12.71 -11.25 -0.53
CA THR A 2 11.30 -11.54 -0.83
C THR A 2 10.80 -12.70 0.01
N VAL A 3 9.49 -12.72 0.26
CA VAL A 3 8.84 -13.86 0.88
C VAL A 3 8.77 -14.98 -0.17
N ALA A 4 9.12 -16.21 0.21
CA ALA A 4 9.06 -17.34 -0.71
C ALA A 4 7.63 -17.51 -1.24
N SER A 5 7.49 -17.88 -2.52
CA SER A 5 6.18 -17.98 -3.16
C SER A 5 5.26 -19.00 -2.47
N SER A 6 5.82 -20.03 -1.83
CA SER A 6 5.05 -21.01 -1.05
C SER A 6 4.43 -20.39 0.21
N ASN A 7 4.95 -19.23 0.67
CA ASN A 7 4.46 -18.53 1.86
C ASN A 7 3.51 -17.40 1.53
N THR A 8 3.16 -17.22 0.27
CA THR A 8 2.26 -16.17 -0.17
C THR A 8 1.09 -16.73 -0.95
N THR A 9 0.03 -15.96 -1.01
CA THR A 9 -1.09 -16.18 -1.93
C THR A 9 -1.18 -14.99 -2.87
N ALA A 10 -1.77 -15.21 -4.04
CA ALA A 10 -2.06 -14.13 -4.98
C ALA A 10 -3.57 -13.96 -5.01
N ASP A 11 -4.04 -12.80 -4.58
CA ASP A 11 -5.46 -12.55 -4.40
C ASP A 11 -5.94 -11.42 -5.31
N GLU A 12 -7.13 -11.59 -5.89
CA GLU A 12 -7.71 -10.61 -6.79
C GLU A 12 -8.48 -9.54 -6.01
N PHE A 13 -8.34 -8.30 -6.46
CA PHE A 13 -9.08 -7.16 -5.95
C PHE A 13 -9.69 -6.39 -7.13
N LEU A 14 -10.76 -5.66 -6.90
CA LEU A 14 -11.45 -4.86 -7.91
C LEU A 14 -11.84 -5.72 -9.12
N SER A 15 -12.49 -6.84 -8.86
CA SER A 15 -12.97 -7.79 -9.89
C SER A 15 -11.84 -8.26 -10.81
N GLY A 16 -10.68 -8.56 -10.23
CA GLY A 16 -9.53 -9.06 -10.97
C GLY A 16 -8.66 -8.00 -11.62
N LYS A 17 -8.97 -6.72 -11.43
CA LYS A 17 -8.17 -5.62 -11.99
C LYS A 17 -6.81 -5.50 -11.32
N LEU A 18 -6.70 -5.93 -10.07
CA LEU A 18 -5.45 -5.98 -9.32
C LEU A 18 -5.19 -7.38 -8.84
N LEU A 19 -3.93 -7.80 -8.87
CA LEU A 19 -3.49 -9.06 -8.30
C LEU A 19 -2.45 -8.75 -7.22
N ILE A 20 -2.76 -9.10 -5.97
CA ILE A 20 -1.97 -8.72 -4.81
C ILE A 20 -1.43 -9.96 -4.12
N LYS A 21 -0.11 -10.03 -3.98
CA LYS A 21 0.54 -11.06 -3.16
C LYS A 21 0.44 -10.69 -1.69
N GLN A 22 0.02 -11.63 -0.87
CA GLN A 22 -0.10 -11.48 0.57
C GLN A 22 0.55 -12.66 1.27
N PRO A 23 1.04 -12.48 2.51
CA PRO A 23 1.48 -13.62 3.31
C PRO A 23 0.32 -14.59 3.51
N ARG A 24 0.64 -15.89 3.49
CA ARG A 24 -0.38 -16.93 3.73
C ARG A 24 -0.92 -16.85 5.15
N ASN A 25 -0.07 -16.48 6.10
CA ASN A 25 -0.40 -16.40 7.52
C ASN A 25 -0.28 -14.94 7.99
N GLY A 26 -0.99 -14.60 9.08
CA GLY A 26 -1.00 -13.27 9.66
C GLY A 26 -2.15 -12.43 9.10
N TYR A 27 -2.03 -11.11 9.23
CA TYR A 27 -3.06 -10.20 8.76
C TYR A 27 -3.15 -10.25 7.23
N ARG A 28 -4.37 -10.38 6.75
CA ARG A 28 -4.65 -10.36 5.32
C ARG A 28 -5.72 -9.30 5.03
N ALA A 29 -5.53 -8.57 3.94
CA ALA A 29 -6.47 -7.53 3.55
C ALA A 29 -7.80 -8.12 3.10
N GLY A 30 -8.87 -7.51 3.58
CA GLY A 30 -10.24 -7.82 3.14
C GLY A 30 -10.83 -6.64 2.38
N ILE A 31 -12.06 -6.26 2.78
CA ILE A 31 -12.78 -5.17 2.10
C ILE A 31 -12.37 -3.78 2.61
N ASP A 32 -11.85 -3.67 3.85
CA ASP A 32 -11.56 -2.37 4.46
C ASP A 32 -10.60 -1.51 3.64
N PRO A 33 -9.45 -2.01 3.16
CA PRO A 33 -8.56 -1.17 2.35
C PRO A 33 -9.20 -0.77 1.01
N VAL A 34 -10.07 -1.60 0.46
CA VAL A 34 -10.80 -1.25 -0.77
C VAL A 34 -11.76 -0.10 -0.51
N LEU A 35 -12.51 -0.14 0.59
CA LEU A 35 -13.41 0.92 0.98
C LEU A 35 -12.65 2.20 1.33
N LEU A 36 -11.51 2.09 2.01
CA LEU A 36 -10.66 3.23 2.31
C LEU A 36 -10.24 3.92 1.01
N ALA A 37 -9.74 3.16 0.05
CA ALA A 37 -9.33 3.71 -1.23
C ALA A 37 -10.49 4.40 -1.96
N ALA A 38 -11.69 3.82 -1.89
CA ALA A 38 -12.87 4.39 -2.54
C ALA A 38 -13.31 5.72 -1.90
N SER A 39 -12.98 5.93 -0.63
CA SER A 39 -13.40 7.13 0.11
C SER A 39 -12.48 8.33 -0.10
N VAL A 40 -11.28 8.13 -0.66
CA VAL A 40 -10.30 9.21 -0.81
C VAL A 40 -10.62 10.02 -2.07
N ASN A 41 -10.81 11.33 -1.89
CA ASN A 41 -11.09 12.23 -3.01
C ASN A 41 -9.78 12.78 -3.58
N ALA A 42 -8.92 11.88 -4.04
CA ALA A 42 -7.64 12.27 -4.63
C ALA A 42 -7.78 12.53 -6.12
N LYS A 43 -6.97 13.44 -6.63
CA LYS A 43 -6.94 13.82 -8.04
C LYS A 43 -5.55 13.59 -8.62
N ALA A 44 -5.48 13.43 -9.93
CA ALA A 44 -4.21 13.21 -10.62
C ALA A 44 -3.16 14.23 -10.19
N LYS A 45 -1.91 13.78 -10.05
CA LYS A 45 -0.73 14.55 -9.63
C LYS A 45 -0.69 14.92 -8.16
N GLN A 46 -1.73 14.61 -7.40
CA GLN A 46 -1.69 14.80 -5.94
C GLN A 46 -0.84 13.73 -5.28
N THR A 47 -0.38 14.03 -4.06
CA THR A 47 0.45 13.15 -3.25
C THR A 47 -0.37 12.48 -2.17
N VAL A 48 -0.16 11.19 -1.98
CA VAL A 48 -0.86 10.39 -0.97
C VAL A 48 0.17 9.59 -0.16
N LEU A 49 0.07 9.67 1.16
CA LEU A 49 0.88 8.84 2.06
C LEU A 49 -0.03 7.85 2.77
N GLU A 50 0.31 6.58 2.70
CA GLU A 50 -0.37 5.55 3.50
C GLU A 50 0.53 5.12 4.65
N LEU A 51 0.03 5.29 5.88
CA LEU A 51 0.72 4.88 7.09
C LEU A 51 0.36 3.42 7.39
N GLY A 52 1.39 2.58 7.53
CA GLY A 52 1.18 1.15 7.73
C GLY A 52 0.60 0.49 6.49
N CYS A 53 1.24 0.67 5.34
CA CYS A 53 0.67 0.25 4.05
C CYS A 53 0.57 -1.27 3.87
N GLY A 54 1.24 -2.07 4.68
CA GLY A 54 1.25 -3.52 4.52
C GLY A 54 1.72 -3.91 3.14
N VAL A 55 0.94 -4.75 2.46
CA VAL A 55 1.26 -5.20 1.10
C VAL A 55 0.75 -4.24 0.02
N GLY A 56 0.15 -3.11 0.42
CA GLY A 56 -0.17 -2.02 -0.50
C GLY A 56 -1.58 -1.98 -1.05
N VAL A 57 -2.52 -2.77 -0.53
CA VAL A 57 -3.85 -2.89 -1.14
C VAL A 57 -4.56 -1.56 -1.29
N ALA A 58 -4.65 -0.76 -0.21
CA ALA A 58 -5.39 0.51 -0.27
C ALA A 58 -4.77 1.47 -1.27
N SER A 59 -3.46 1.67 -1.20
CA SER A 59 -2.76 2.57 -2.13
C SER A 59 -2.87 2.11 -3.57
N LEU A 60 -2.76 0.79 -3.82
CA LEU A 60 -2.83 0.27 -5.18
C LEU A 60 -4.24 0.33 -5.74
N CYS A 61 -5.27 0.09 -4.91
CA CYS A 61 -6.65 0.31 -5.33
C CYS A 61 -6.89 1.77 -5.71
N LEU A 62 -6.36 2.69 -4.90
CA LEU A 62 -6.48 4.12 -5.18
C LEU A 62 -5.74 4.49 -6.47
N GLY A 63 -4.51 4.01 -6.64
CA GLY A 63 -3.72 4.26 -7.83
C GLY A 63 -4.33 3.68 -9.11
N TYR A 64 -5.04 2.56 -8.99
CA TYR A 64 -5.79 2.01 -10.12
C TYR A 64 -6.96 2.93 -10.51
N ARG A 65 -7.68 3.45 -9.51
CA ARG A 65 -8.86 4.31 -9.73
C ARG A 65 -8.47 5.70 -10.25
N VAL A 66 -7.38 6.25 -9.72
CA VAL A 66 -6.93 7.60 -10.07
C VAL A 66 -5.50 7.51 -10.62
N PRO A 67 -5.31 7.52 -11.94
CA PRO A 67 -3.98 7.51 -12.53
C PRO A 67 -3.18 8.77 -12.17
N ASP A 68 -1.85 8.66 -12.28
CA ASP A 68 -0.91 9.78 -12.05
C ASP A 68 -0.89 10.31 -10.62
N LEU A 69 -1.26 9.49 -9.63
CA LEU A 69 -1.03 9.83 -8.24
C LEU A 69 0.42 9.57 -7.87
N HIS A 70 0.94 10.36 -6.94
CA HIS A 70 2.22 10.11 -6.29
C HIS A 70 1.95 9.40 -4.97
N LEU A 71 2.06 8.07 -4.98
CA LEU A 71 1.76 7.23 -3.83
C LEU A 71 3.04 6.93 -3.05
N THR A 72 2.98 7.07 -1.74
CA THR A 72 4.04 6.67 -0.83
C THR A 72 3.45 5.84 0.29
N GLY A 73 4.03 4.69 0.57
CA GLY A 73 3.64 3.85 1.69
C GLY A 73 4.75 3.75 2.72
N LEU A 74 4.38 3.80 4.00
CA LEU A 74 5.29 3.55 5.11
C LEU A 74 4.89 2.24 5.76
N GLU A 75 5.84 1.32 5.89
CA GLU A 75 5.60 0.01 6.49
C GLU A 75 6.78 -0.38 7.36
N ILE A 76 6.51 -0.79 8.61
CA ILE A 76 7.56 -1.14 9.57
C ILE A 76 8.16 -2.53 9.29
N GLN A 77 7.38 -3.46 8.73
CA GLN A 77 7.84 -4.83 8.47
C GLN A 77 8.50 -4.91 7.09
N PRO A 78 9.83 -5.17 7.04
CA PRO A 78 10.52 -5.19 5.73
C PRO A 78 9.94 -6.19 4.74
N ALA A 79 9.49 -7.36 5.20
CA ALA A 79 8.91 -8.36 4.29
C ALA A 79 7.62 -7.86 3.64
N LEU A 80 6.76 -7.15 4.39
CA LEU A 80 5.54 -6.59 3.83
C LEU A 80 5.84 -5.41 2.90
N ALA A 81 6.80 -4.57 3.27
CA ALA A 81 7.24 -3.47 2.41
C ALA A 81 7.75 -3.99 1.07
N GLN A 82 8.50 -5.09 1.09
CA GLN A 82 8.99 -5.71 -0.14
C GLN A 82 7.83 -6.21 -1.01
N LEU A 83 6.84 -6.85 -0.39
CA LEU A 83 5.64 -7.29 -1.12
C LEU A 83 4.88 -6.11 -1.72
N ALA A 84 4.78 -5.00 -0.99
CA ALA A 84 4.12 -3.79 -1.53
C ALA A 84 4.83 -3.29 -2.79
N MET A 85 6.17 -3.25 -2.78
CA MET A 85 6.93 -2.86 -3.97
C MET A 85 6.70 -3.81 -5.14
N GLU A 86 6.72 -5.12 -4.88
CA GLU A 86 6.47 -6.12 -5.92
C GLU A 86 5.06 -6.00 -6.48
N ASN A 87 4.08 -5.80 -5.62
CA ASN A 87 2.68 -5.64 -6.03
C ASN A 87 2.50 -4.39 -6.91
N ALA A 88 3.15 -3.29 -6.55
CA ALA A 88 3.10 -2.07 -7.36
C ALA A 88 3.69 -2.32 -8.75
N GLN A 89 4.84 -2.96 -8.84
CA GLN A 89 5.47 -3.28 -10.11
C GLN A 89 4.62 -4.22 -10.95
N TYR A 90 4.09 -5.27 -10.33
CA TYR A 90 3.28 -6.25 -11.06
C TYR A 90 2.02 -5.62 -11.66
N ASN A 91 1.42 -4.68 -10.96
CA ASN A 91 0.18 -4.03 -11.40
C ASN A 91 0.44 -2.73 -12.19
N ASN A 92 1.69 -2.41 -12.47
CA ASN A 92 2.10 -1.21 -13.22
C ASN A 92 1.58 0.09 -12.59
N ILE A 93 1.62 0.15 -11.26
CA ILE A 93 1.23 1.34 -10.49
C ILE A 93 2.49 1.86 -9.80
N GLN A 94 2.82 3.13 -10.01
CA GLN A 94 3.97 3.72 -9.37
C GLN A 94 3.67 4.02 -7.91
N MET A 95 4.51 3.48 -7.02
CA MET A 95 4.39 3.66 -5.59
C MET A 95 5.76 3.55 -4.95
N ASP A 96 6.11 4.53 -4.14
CA ASP A 96 7.31 4.49 -3.33
C ASP A 96 6.98 3.85 -2.00
N VAL A 97 7.80 2.91 -1.56
CA VAL A 97 7.59 2.23 -0.28
C VAL A 97 8.81 2.47 0.60
N VAL A 98 8.57 3.00 1.78
CA VAL A 98 9.61 3.30 2.77
C VAL A 98 9.43 2.36 3.95
N THR A 99 10.51 1.68 4.34
CA THR A 99 10.49 0.85 5.55
C THR A 99 10.81 1.75 6.74
N GLY A 100 9.91 1.80 7.71
CA GLY A 100 10.11 2.64 8.87
C GLY A 100 8.96 2.55 9.86
N ASP A 101 9.18 3.16 11.04
CA ASP A 101 8.25 3.16 12.14
C ASP A 101 7.45 4.48 12.14
N LEU A 102 6.14 4.37 12.23
CA LEU A 102 5.26 5.53 12.34
C LEU A 102 5.61 6.41 13.54
N ALA A 103 6.06 5.80 14.63
CA ALA A 103 6.46 6.53 15.85
C ALA A 103 7.72 7.36 15.65
N VAL A 104 8.57 6.99 14.71
CA VAL A 104 9.82 7.69 14.40
C VAL A 104 9.90 7.82 12.88
N LEU A 105 9.21 8.80 12.33
CA LEU A 105 9.14 8.98 10.88
C LEU A 105 10.53 9.20 10.28
N PRO A 106 10.85 8.54 9.15
CA PRO A 106 12.07 8.84 8.41
C PRO A 106 12.16 10.31 8.06
N GLN A 107 13.37 10.86 8.05
CA GLN A 107 13.58 12.29 7.83
C GLN A 107 12.99 12.77 6.49
N GLY A 108 13.10 11.96 5.47
CA GLY A 108 12.54 12.31 4.16
C GLY A 108 11.03 12.48 4.16
N LEU A 109 10.32 11.72 5.02
CA LEU A 109 8.86 11.86 5.14
C LEU A 109 8.47 13.02 6.05
N LYS A 110 9.29 13.31 7.07
CA LYS A 110 9.03 14.42 7.99
C LYS A 110 9.00 15.77 7.29
N SER A 111 9.85 15.94 6.28
CA SER A 111 9.96 17.20 5.55
C SER A 111 8.99 17.34 4.39
N CYS A 112 8.25 16.27 4.06
CA CYS A 112 7.28 16.27 2.97
C CYS A 112 5.90 16.70 3.46
N GLN A 113 5.15 17.32 2.56
CA GLN A 113 3.73 17.58 2.75
C GLN A 113 2.97 16.72 1.75
N PHE A 114 1.88 16.12 2.21
CA PHE A 114 1.05 15.26 1.37
C PHE A 114 -0.35 15.86 1.25
N ASP A 115 -0.96 15.74 0.08
CA ASP A 115 -2.33 16.18 -0.12
C ASP A 115 -3.32 15.32 0.67
N HIS A 116 -3.02 14.02 0.77
CA HIS A 116 -3.85 13.07 1.51
C HIS A 116 -2.97 12.16 2.35
N VAL A 117 -3.41 11.87 3.57
CA VAL A 117 -2.77 10.87 4.43
C VAL A 117 -3.85 9.87 4.81
N ILE A 118 -3.61 8.59 4.55
CA ILE A 118 -4.56 7.52 4.83
C ILE A 118 -3.93 6.48 5.73
N ALA A 119 -4.74 5.80 6.48
CA ALA A 119 -4.31 4.71 7.35
C ALA A 119 -5.45 3.71 7.52
N ASN A 120 -5.10 2.43 7.55
CA ASN A 120 -6.04 1.36 7.84
C ASN A 120 -5.43 0.50 8.95
N PRO A 121 -5.49 0.99 10.22
CA PRO A 121 -4.85 0.29 11.32
C PRO A 121 -5.51 -1.07 11.58
N PRO A 122 -4.73 -2.07 12.04
CA PRO A 122 -5.31 -3.36 12.38
C PRO A 122 -6.24 -3.24 13.58
N TYR A 123 -7.27 -4.09 13.60
CA TYR A 123 -8.20 -4.20 14.72
C TYR A 123 -7.80 -5.40 15.57
N PHE A 124 -7.79 -5.21 16.88
CA PHE A 124 -7.47 -6.27 17.83
C PHE A 124 -8.61 -6.49 18.79
#